data_7fb5bf8c088468871d0eeb24da3a4065
#
_entry.id   7fb5bf8c088468871d0eeb24da3a4065
#
_cell.length_a   1.000
_cell.length_b   1.000
_cell.length_c   1.000
_cell.angle_alpha   90.00
_cell.angle_beta   90.00
_cell.angle_gamma   90.00
#
_symmetry.space_group_name_H-M   'P 1'
#
loop_
_entity.id
_entity.type
_entity.pdbx_description
1 polymer ?
#
loop_
_entity_poly.entity_id
_entity_poly.type
_entity_poly.pdbx_seq_one_letter_code
_entity_poly.pdbx_strand_id
1 'polypeptide(L)'
;MADISISNLVKTYPGGSDRATDDVSLDIKDGDFTVLLGPSGCGKTTLLRMLAGLELPDSGSIAVGGRDVTYLPPNKRNMSMVFQSYAVFPHRKVRYNIGFGLRVAKTDAKEIERKVQWAADLLQLTPYLDRLPAQLSGGQRQRVAVARAIVVDADVLLMDEPLSNLDALLRLTFRSELKKIVKDLGTTTVYVTHDQSEALSLGDQVAVMRTGRIAQLGDPLDVYDAPADTFVGGFIGSPPMNFISAAVTGAGDALRVGDQNLFAPSMLRSFANEPIVLGVRAENIAVATDRSSGDIPATVLVVEPMGSSVLLTVDVDGQSIKVQAPPTFRTTPHQTIWLTFSPNTMRFYDSATSLALEAK
;
A
#
# COMPACT_ATOMS: atom_id res chain seq x y z
N MET A 1 3.52 -22.91 -8.45
CA MET A 1 3.46 -21.45 -8.42
C MET A 1 2.70 -21.06 -9.67
N ALA A 2 1.94 -20.00 -9.66
CA ALA A 2 1.07 -19.66 -10.76
C ALA A 2 0.85 -18.14 -10.84
N ASP A 3 0.83 -17.58 -12.04
CA ASP A 3 0.36 -16.25 -12.34
C ASP A 3 -1.14 -16.12 -12.07
N ILE A 4 -1.60 -14.89 -11.85
CA ILE A 4 -3.01 -14.58 -11.66
C ILE A 4 -3.40 -13.52 -12.69
N SER A 5 -4.47 -13.79 -13.45
CA SER A 5 -5.07 -12.79 -14.34
C SER A 5 -6.52 -12.55 -13.94
N ILE A 6 -6.83 -11.29 -13.69
CA ILE A 6 -8.17 -10.79 -13.33
C ILE A 6 -8.62 -9.88 -14.46
N SER A 7 -9.81 -10.14 -15.02
CA SER A 7 -10.35 -9.37 -16.16
C SER A 7 -11.75 -8.86 -15.86
N ASN A 8 -11.92 -7.53 -15.88
CA ASN A 8 -13.17 -6.79 -15.79
C ASN A 8 -14.10 -7.25 -14.63
N LEU A 9 -13.51 -7.46 -13.45
CA LEU A 9 -14.20 -8.07 -12.31
C LEU A 9 -15.12 -7.06 -11.64
N VAL A 10 -16.42 -7.41 -11.57
CA VAL A 10 -17.45 -6.58 -10.97
C VAL A 10 -18.14 -7.33 -9.84
N LYS A 11 -18.39 -6.62 -8.73
CA LYS A 11 -19.18 -7.11 -7.60
C LYS A 11 -20.02 -6.00 -7.00
N THR A 12 -21.32 -6.28 -6.83
CA THR A 12 -22.28 -5.43 -6.11
C THR A 12 -22.94 -6.27 -5.00
N TYR A 13 -23.04 -5.73 -3.81
CA TYR A 13 -23.74 -6.41 -2.72
C TYR A 13 -25.22 -6.02 -2.69
N PRO A 14 -26.13 -6.95 -2.31
CA PRO A 14 -27.55 -6.66 -2.17
C PRO A 14 -27.81 -5.49 -1.22
N GLY A 15 -28.62 -4.53 -1.65
CA GLY A 15 -28.97 -3.34 -0.89
C GLY A 15 -27.95 -2.19 -0.97
N GLY A 16 -26.83 -2.37 -1.65
CA GLY A 16 -25.86 -1.31 -1.97
C GLY A 16 -26.12 -0.72 -3.35
N SER A 17 -26.03 0.61 -3.50
CA SER A 17 -26.01 1.29 -4.80
C SER A 17 -24.64 1.21 -5.47
N ASP A 18 -23.59 1.04 -4.66
CA ASP A 18 -22.22 1.15 -5.12
C ASP A 18 -21.60 -0.23 -5.36
N ARG A 19 -20.80 -0.31 -6.41
CA ARG A 19 -20.03 -1.51 -6.74
C ARG A 19 -18.86 -1.65 -5.78
N ALA A 20 -18.75 -2.77 -5.11
CA ALA A 20 -17.60 -3.08 -4.25
C ALA A 20 -16.32 -3.29 -5.07
N THR A 21 -16.45 -3.89 -6.27
CA THR A 21 -15.45 -3.83 -7.34
C THR A 21 -16.15 -3.43 -8.63
N ASP A 22 -15.51 -2.55 -9.41
CA ASP A 22 -16.06 -1.95 -10.61
C ASP A 22 -15.02 -1.99 -11.73
N ASP A 23 -15.14 -2.99 -12.59
CA ASP A 23 -14.27 -3.19 -13.74
C ASP A 23 -12.78 -3.37 -13.37
N VAL A 24 -12.50 -4.19 -12.34
CA VAL A 24 -11.12 -4.44 -11.88
C VAL A 24 -10.44 -5.43 -12.81
N SER A 25 -9.31 -5.00 -13.40
CA SER A 25 -8.40 -5.84 -14.16
C SER A 25 -7.00 -5.73 -13.56
N LEU A 26 -6.32 -6.89 -13.35
CA LEU A 26 -5.02 -6.96 -12.70
C LEU A 26 -4.31 -8.25 -13.09
N ASP A 27 -3.07 -8.12 -13.56
CA ASP A 27 -2.18 -9.25 -13.81
C ASP A 27 -1.07 -9.29 -12.76
N ILE A 28 -0.89 -10.46 -12.14
CA ILE A 28 0.13 -10.74 -11.12
C ILE A 28 1.01 -11.85 -11.66
N LYS A 29 2.31 -11.59 -11.77
CA LYS A 29 3.26 -12.57 -12.28
C LYS A 29 3.51 -13.67 -11.26
N ASP A 30 3.93 -14.82 -11.76
CA ASP A 30 4.35 -15.94 -10.91
C ASP A 30 5.47 -15.51 -9.95
N GLY A 31 5.27 -15.76 -8.66
CA GLY A 31 6.19 -15.42 -7.58
C GLY A 31 6.17 -13.97 -7.10
N ASP A 32 5.40 -13.08 -7.73
CA ASP A 32 5.29 -11.68 -7.31
C ASP A 32 4.51 -11.53 -5.99
N PHE A 33 4.94 -10.56 -5.21
CA PHE A 33 4.24 -10.07 -4.03
C PHE A 33 3.45 -8.81 -4.39
N THR A 34 2.16 -8.93 -4.69
CA THR A 34 1.30 -7.80 -5.04
C THR A 34 0.51 -7.32 -3.84
N VAL A 35 0.59 -6.01 -3.55
CA VAL A 35 -0.14 -5.37 -2.46
C VAL A 35 -1.34 -4.61 -2.99
N LEU A 36 -2.53 -4.93 -2.46
CA LEU A 36 -3.76 -4.14 -2.64
C LEU A 36 -3.83 -3.09 -1.53
N LEU A 37 -3.64 -1.84 -1.87
CA LEU A 37 -3.61 -0.71 -0.96
C LEU A 37 -4.80 0.23 -1.22
N GLY A 38 -5.37 0.84 -0.19
CA GLY A 38 -6.45 1.82 -0.36
C GLY A 38 -7.22 2.09 0.93
N PRO A 39 -8.09 3.09 0.97
CA PRO A 39 -8.90 3.41 2.13
C PRO A 39 -9.88 2.28 2.48
N SER A 40 -10.43 2.32 3.69
CA SER A 40 -11.45 1.36 4.12
C SER A 40 -12.68 1.43 3.20
N GLY A 41 -13.21 0.27 2.84
CA GLY A 41 -14.41 0.19 1.97
C GLY A 41 -14.13 0.33 0.46
N CYS A 42 -12.88 0.49 -0.01
CA CYS A 42 -12.60 0.64 -1.44
C CYS A 42 -12.62 -0.67 -2.26
N GLY A 43 -12.95 -1.83 -1.65
CA GLY A 43 -13.13 -3.10 -2.38
C GLY A 43 -12.01 -4.14 -2.23
N LYS A 44 -10.90 -3.86 -1.54
CA LYS A 44 -9.74 -4.77 -1.39
C LYS A 44 -10.10 -6.17 -0.88
N THR A 45 -10.76 -6.23 0.28
CA THR A 45 -11.20 -7.51 0.89
C THR A 45 -12.22 -8.23 0.01
N THR A 46 -13.09 -7.51 -0.70
CA THR A 46 -14.02 -8.12 -1.68
C THR A 46 -13.24 -8.77 -2.82
N LEU A 47 -12.27 -8.07 -3.40
CA LEU A 47 -11.41 -8.62 -4.45
C LEU A 47 -10.65 -9.86 -3.96
N LEU A 48 -10.06 -9.79 -2.77
CA LEU A 48 -9.35 -10.92 -2.17
C LEU A 48 -10.28 -12.13 -1.92
N ARG A 49 -11.51 -11.89 -1.45
CA ARG A 49 -12.50 -12.96 -1.24
C ARG A 49 -12.97 -13.58 -2.55
N MET A 50 -13.09 -12.80 -3.61
CA MET A 50 -13.39 -13.33 -4.94
C MET A 50 -12.26 -14.20 -5.47
N LEU A 51 -10.99 -13.83 -5.27
CA LEU A 51 -9.83 -14.67 -5.57
C LEU A 51 -9.88 -15.98 -4.79
N ALA A 52 -10.18 -15.93 -3.49
CA ALA A 52 -10.29 -17.10 -2.64
C ALA A 52 -11.50 -18.01 -2.98
N GLY A 53 -12.45 -17.53 -3.79
CA GLY A 53 -13.72 -18.23 -4.08
C GLY A 53 -14.72 -18.21 -2.92
N LEU A 54 -14.52 -17.31 -1.95
CA LEU A 54 -15.44 -17.09 -0.83
C LEU A 54 -16.61 -16.19 -1.23
N GLU A 55 -16.42 -15.39 -2.28
CA GLU A 55 -17.41 -14.56 -2.94
C GLU A 55 -17.39 -14.86 -4.44
N LEU A 56 -18.53 -14.78 -5.10
CA LEU A 56 -18.61 -14.91 -6.54
C LEU A 56 -18.75 -13.52 -7.18
N PRO A 57 -18.05 -13.23 -8.28
CA PRO A 57 -18.24 -12.01 -9.03
C PRO A 57 -19.60 -12.00 -9.73
N ASP A 58 -20.11 -10.82 -10.02
CA ASP A 58 -21.31 -10.64 -10.84
C ASP A 58 -20.96 -10.71 -12.34
N SER A 59 -19.75 -10.28 -12.71
CA SER A 59 -19.18 -10.41 -14.05
C SER A 59 -17.65 -10.36 -14.01
N GLY A 60 -17.01 -10.67 -15.14
CA GLY A 60 -15.57 -10.77 -15.28
C GLY A 60 -15.06 -12.19 -15.04
N SER A 61 -13.74 -12.36 -15.04
CA SER A 61 -13.11 -13.68 -14.86
C SER A 61 -11.84 -13.61 -14.04
N ILE A 62 -11.47 -14.75 -13.45
CA ILE A 62 -10.25 -14.97 -12.68
C ILE A 62 -9.58 -16.24 -13.21
N ALA A 63 -8.34 -16.11 -13.68
CA ALA A 63 -7.50 -17.24 -14.08
C ALA A 63 -6.28 -17.35 -13.17
N VAL A 64 -5.84 -18.58 -12.89
CA VAL A 64 -4.64 -18.90 -12.11
C VAL A 64 -3.87 -19.96 -12.83
N GLY A 65 -2.60 -19.69 -13.18
CA GLY A 65 -1.79 -20.58 -14.01
C GLY A 65 -2.46 -20.91 -15.35
N GLY A 66 -3.13 -19.91 -15.96
CA GLY A 66 -3.90 -20.06 -17.21
C GLY A 66 -5.22 -20.83 -17.06
N ARG A 67 -5.58 -21.31 -15.86
CA ARG A 67 -6.83 -22.02 -15.59
C ARG A 67 -7.89 -21.09 -15.06
N ASP A 68 -9.08 -21.04 -15.69
CA ASP A 68 -10.24 -20.34 -15.16
C ASP A 68 -10.70 -20.96 -13.84
N VAL A 69 -10.73 -20.10 -12.79
CA VAL A 69 -11.15 -20.48 -11.43
C VAL A 69 -12.36 -19.66 -10.96
N THR A 70 -12.95 -18.82 -11.81
CA THR A 70 -13.96 -17.81 -11.48
C THR A 70 -15.09 -18.38 -10.62
N TYR A 71 -15.65 -19.51 -11.00
CA TYR A 71 -16.79 -20.13 -10.31
C TYR A 71 -16.41 -21.41 -9.55
N LEU A 72 -15.11 -21.70 -9.41
CA LEU A 72 -14.67 -22.84 -8.62
C LEU A 72 -14.79 -22.57 -7.12
N PRO A 73 -15.21 -23.55 -6.31
CA PRO A 73 -15.20 -23.41 -4.86
C PRO A 73 -13.76 -23.29 -4.30
N PRO A 74 -13.57 -22.71 -3.09
CA PRO A 74 -12.25 -22.45 -2.53
C PRO A 74 -11.29 -23.63 -2.54
N ASN A 75 -11.79 -24.83 -2.19
CA ASN A 75 -10.99 -26.05 -2.10
C ASN A 75 -10.48 -26.60 -3.45
N LYS A 76 -10.88 -26.00 -4.56
CA LYS A 76 -10.43 -26.40 -5.91
C LYS A 76 -9.53 -25.35 -6.58
N ARG A 77 -9.24 -24.24 -5.90
CA ARG A 77 -8.41 -23.15 -6.44
C ARG A 77 -6.93 -23.27 -6.12
N ASN A 78 -6.53 -24.20 -5.24
CA ASN A 78 -5.17 -24.39 -4.72
C ASN A 78 -4.58 -23.08 -4.14
N MET A 79 -5.38 -22.35 -3.37
CA MET A 79 -4.98 -21.12 -2.70
C MET A 79 -5.03 -21.30 -1.18
N SER A 80 -4.15 -20.63 -0.48
CA SER A 80 -4.16 -20.53 0.97
C SER A 80 -4.46 -19.12 1.41
N MET A 81 -5.15 -18.94 2.56
CA MET A 81 -5.55 -17.60 3.02
C MET A 81 -5.26 -17.39 4.50
N VAL A 82 -4.65 -16.24 4.81
CA VAL A 82 -4.52 -15.69 6.15
C VAL A 82 -5.60 -14.64 6.35
N PHE A 83 -6.50 -14.87 7.31
CA PHE A 83 -7.62 -13.96 7.62
C PHE A 83 -7.19 -12.89 8.63
N GLN A 84 -7.80 -11.73 8.58
CA GLN A 84 -7.60 -10.62 9.53
C GLN A 84 -7.83 -11.04 11.00
N SER A 85 -8.82 -11.90 11.26
CA SER A 85 -9.12 -12.43 12.59
C SER A 85 -8.25 -13.62 13.00
N TYR A 86 -7.21 -13.95 12.20
CA TYR A 86 -6.36 -15.16 12.32
C TYR A 86 -7.11 -16.48 12.13
N ALA A 87 -8.40 -16.56 12.40
CA ALA A 87 -9.26 -17.74 12.29
C ALA A 87 -8.65 -19.02 12.91
N VAL A 88 -7.91 -18.87 14.02
CA VAL A 88 -7.26 -19.98 14.73
C VAL A 88 -8.29 -20.74 15.57
N PHE A 89 -8.28 -22.05 15.53
CA PHE A 89 -9.18 -22.89 16.33
C PHE A 89 -8.84 -22.80 17.83
N PRO A 90 -9.66 -22.16 18.68
CA PRO A 90 -9.28 -21.79 20.04
C PRO A 90 -9.09 -23.00 20.96
N HIS A 91 -9.79 -24.09 20.69
CA HIS A 91 -9.78 -25.31 21.51
C HIS A 91 -8.80 -26.40 21.02
N ARG A 92 -7.96 -26.05 20.02
CA ARG A 92 -6.96 -26.96 19.46
C ARG A 92 -5.55 -26.41 19.68
N LYS A 93 -4.60 -27.29 19.97
CA LYS A 93 -3.19 -26.94 20.12
C LYS A 93 -2.63 -26.30 18.86
N VAL A 94 -1.53 -25.56 18.98
CA VAL A 94 -0.83 -24.91 17.86
C VAL A 94 -0.48 -25.91 16.77
N ARG A 95 0.13 -27.06 17.12
CA ARG A 95 0.46 -28.12 16.12
C ARG A 95 -0.76 -28.61 15.34
N TYR A 96 -1.92 -28.68 15.97
CA TYR A 96 -3.15 -29.05 15.28
C TYR A 96 -3.61 -27.94 14.32
N ASN A 97 -3.55 -26.69 14.77
CA ASN A 97 -3.91 -25.54 13.95
C ASN A 97 -3.04 -25.48 12.69
N ILE A 98 -1.72 -25.58 12.83
CA ILE A 98 -0.79 -25.57 11.70
C ILE A 98 -1.12 -26.70 10.72
N GLY A 99 -1.19 -27.94 11.19
CA GLY A 99 -1.41 -29.10 10.33
C GLY A 99 -2.85 -29.33 9.88
N PHE A 100 -3.78 -28.40 10.15
CA PHE A 100 -5.20 -28.62 9.84
C PHE A 100 -5.48 -28.86 8.36
N GLY A 101 -4.94 -28.00 7.48
CA GLY A 101 -5.13 -28.11 6.03
C GLY A 101 -4.63 -29.45 5.48
N LEU A 102 -3.48 -29.92 5.95
CA LEU A 102 -2.90 -31.21 5.57
C LEU A 102 -3.77 -32.39 6.02
N ARG A 103 -4.39 -32.30 7.20
CA ARG A 103 -5.36 -33.33 7.67
C ARG A 103 -6.61 -33.38 6.80
N VAL A 104 -7.13 -32.23 6.40
CA VAL A 104 -8.27 -32.15 5.47
C VAL A 104 -7.92 -32.77 4.13
N ALA A 105 -6.69 -32.54 3.64
CA ALA A 105 -6.15 -33.15 2.42
C ALA A 105 -5.82 -34.65 2.59
N LYS A 106 -6.01 -35.24 3.79
CA LYS A 106 -5.70 -36.64 4.10
C LYS A 106 -4.22 -37.02 3.87
N THR A 107 -3.31 -36.06 4.09
CA THR A 107 -1.87 -36.26 4.04
C THR A 107 -1.43 -37.31 5.10
N ASP A 108 -0.38 -38.07 4.83
CA ASP A 108 0.20 -39.04 5.78
C ASP A 108 0.62 -38.35 7.09
N ALA A 109 0.45 -39.07 8.22
CA ALA A 109 0.70 -38.52 9.55
C ALA A 109 2.16 -38.09 9.78
N LYS A 110 3.12 -38.83 9.21
CA LYS A 110 4.55 -38.50 9.32
C LYS A 110 4.88 -37.24 8.51
N GLU A 111 4.28 -37.11 7.35
CA GLU A 111 4.45 -35.94 6.51
C GLU A 111 3.80 -34.71 7.14
N ILE A 112 2.62 -34.84 7.78
CA ILE A 112 2.01 -33.76 8.56
C ILE A 112 2.95 -33.28 9.66
N GLU A 113 3.51 -34.19 10.45
CA GLU A 113 4.43 -33.85 11.54
C GLU A 113 5.69 -33.13 11.01
N ARG A 114 6.28 -33.64 9.93
CA ARG A 114 7.45 -33.06 9.27
C ARG A 114 7.17 -31.61 8.81
N LYS A 115 6.04 -31.39 8.13
CA LYS A 115 5.67 -30.07 7.62
C LYS A 115 5.28 -29.11 8.74
N VAL A 116 4.58 -29.60 9.78
CA VAL A 116 4.25 -28.79 10.97
C VAL A 116 5.51 -28.35 11.68
N GLN A 117 6.49 -29.25 11.86
CA GLN A 117 7.77 -28.90 12.50
C GLN A 117 8.53 -27.88 11.65
N TRP A 118 8.63 -28.08 10.33
CA TRP A 118 9.24 -27.11 9.40
C TRP A 118 8.62 -25.71 9.51
N ALA A 119 7.28 -25.61 9.45
CA ALA A 119 6.60 -24.32 9.53
C ALA A 119 6.76 -23.69 10.94
N ALA A 120 6.80 -24.50 11.99
CA ALA A 120 7.01 -24.04 13.35
C ALA A 120 8.43 -23.52 13.56
N ASP A 121 9.44 -24.16 13.00
CA ASP A 121 10.84 -23.72 13.08
C ASP A 121 11.02 -22.40 12.30
N LEU A 122 10.48 -22.33 11.09
CA LEU A 122 10.53 -21.13 10.25
C LEU A 122 9.92 -19.89 10.93
N LEU A 123 8.82 -20.08 11.69
CA LEU A 123 8.08 -19.01 12.36
C LEU A 123 8.35 -18.93 13.87
N GLN A 124 9.39 -19.63 14.37
CA GLN A 124 9.80 -19.62 15.78
C GLN A 124 8.67 -20.05 16.74
N LEU A 125 7.83 -21.00 16.32
CA LEU A 125 6.69 -21.53 17.06
C LEU A 125 6.97 -22.84 17.77
N THR A 126 8.13 -23.46 17.59
CA THR A 126 8.48 -24.77 18.14
C THR A 126 8.25 -24.87 19.66
N PRO A 127 8.59 -23.86 20.51
CA PRO A 127 8.31 -23.93 21.95
C PRO A 127 6.83 -23.85 22.32
N TYR A 128 5.97 -23.51 21.36
CA TYR A 128 4.55 -23.27 21.57
C TYR A 128 3.63 -24.32 20.97
N LEU A 129 4.16 -25.33 20.29
CA LEU A 129 3.40 -26.34 19.53
C LEU A 129 2.32 -27.05 20.37
N ASP A 130 2.56 -27.22 21.67
CA ASP A 130 1.62 -27.91 22.57
C ASP A 130 0.69 -26.97 23.35
N ARG A 131 0.81 -25.64 23.14
CA ARG A 131 -0.06 -24.66 23.76
C ARG A 131 -1.39 -24.49 23.01
N LEU A 132 -2.38 -23.99 23.75
CA LEU A 132 -3.63 -23.51 23.18
C LEU A 132 -3.47 -22.03 22.73
N PRO A 133 -4.23 -21.56 21.72
CA PRO A 133 -4.18 -20.17 21.27
C PRO A 133 -4.40 -19.10 22.34
N ALA A 134 -5.21 -19.40 23.36
CA ALA A 134 -5.43 -18.50 24.49
C ALA A 134 -4.16 -18.24 25.34
N GLN A 135 -3.16 -19.12 25.26
CA GLN A 135 -1.87 -19.02 25.96
C GLN A 135 -0.79 -18.29 25.15
N LEU A 136 -1.16 -17.71 24.01
CA LEU A 136 -0.26 -17.05 23.06
C LEU A 136 -0.49 -15.54 23.06
N SER A 137 0.58 -14.78 22.81
CA SER A 137 0.48 -13.36 22.49
C SER A 137 -0.21 -13.14 21.12
N GLY A 138 -0.59 -11.88 20.83
CA GLY A 138 -1.15 -11.49 19.53
C GLY A 138 -0.24 -11.89 18.36
N GLY A 139 1.04 -11.53 18.44
CA GLY A 139 2.02 -11.89 17.41
C GLY A 139 2.26 -13.39 17.25
N GLN A 140 2.21 -14.15 18.36
CA GLN A 140 2.31 -15.61 18.27
C GLN A 140 1.08 -16.23 17.59
N ARG A 141 -0.14 -15.76 17.90
CA ARG A 141 -1.36 -16.22 17.20
C ARG A 141 -1.30 -15.92 15.71
N GLN A 142 -0.79 -14.76 15.34
CA GLN A 142 -0.59 -14.39 13.95
C GLN A 142 0.39 -15.32 13.24
N ARG A 143 1.57 -15.58 13.85
CA ARG A 143 2.54 -16.56 13.31
C ARG A 143 1.89 -17.94 13.12
N VAL A 144 1.01 -18.37 14.02
CA VAL A 144 0.24 -19.62 13.85
C VAL A 144 -0.67 -19.56 12.63
N ALA A 145 -1.34 -18.44 12.36
CA ALA A 145 -2.18 -18.27 11.18
C ALA A 145 -1.38 -18.31 9.88
N VAL A 146 -0.21 -17.65 9.86
CA VAL A 146 0.73 -17.71 8.73
C VAL A 146 1.28 -19.13 8.56
N ALA A 147 1.73 -19.81 9.64
CA ALA A 147 2.21 -21.19 9.60
C ALA A 147 1.17 -22.12 9.00
N ARG A 148 -0.10 -21.96 9.37
CA ARG A 148 -1.22 -22.76 8.84
C ARG A 148 -1.41 -22.51 7.33
N ALA A 149 -1.14 -21.30 6.85
CA ALA A 149 -1.30 -20.96 5.45
C ALA A 149 -0.15 -21.47 4.58
N ILE A 150 1.10 -21.42 5.08
CA ILE A 150 2.28 -21.81 4.30
C ILE A 150 2.59 -23.31 4.36
N VAL A 151 2.02 -24.06 5.32
CA VAL A 151 2.29 -25.48 5.49
C VAL A 151 1.69 -26.35 4.36
N VAL A 152 0.67 -25.82 3.70
CA VAL A 152 0.08 -26.41 2.50
C VAL A 152 0.81 -25.88 1.26
N ASP A 153 1.05 -26.75 0.28
CA ASP A 153 1.71 -26.38 -0.98
C ASP A 153 0.69 -25.70 -1.89
N ALA A 154 0.34 -24.44 -1.57
CA ALA A 154 -0.58 -23.64 -2.37
C ALA A 154 0.18 -22.90 -3.47
N ASP A 155 -0.45 -22.74 -4.64
CA ASP A 155 0.10 -21.96 -5.75
C ASP A 155 0.07 -20.46 -5.43
N VAL A 156 -0.94 -20.03 -4.65
CA VAL A 156 -1.19 -18.63 -4.31
C VAL A 156 -1.44 -18.48 -2.81
N LEU A 157 -0.82 -17.47 -2.22
CA LEU A 157 -1.01 -17.06 -0.83
C LEU A 157 -1.78 -15.73 -0.77
N LEU A 158 -2.94 -15.75 -0.13
CA LEU A 158 -3.79 -14.58 0.08
C LEU A 158 -3.68 -14.12 1.52
N MET A 159 -3.52 -12.82 1.76
CA MET A 159 -3.40 -12.24 3.10
C MET A 159 -4.31 -11.03 3.27
N ASP A 160 -5.29 -11.14 4.17
CA ASP A 160 -6.25 -10.07 4.48
C ASP A 160 -5.83 -9.34 5.76
N GLU A 161 -5.18 -8.19 5.63
CA GLU A 161 -4.69 -7.34 6.73
C GLU A 161 -3.99 -8.12 7.86
N PRO A 162 -3.02 -9.00 7.55
CA PRO A 162 -2.49 -9.93 8.56
C PRO A 162 -1.75 -9.23 9.71
N LEU A 163 -1.30 -7.97 9.55
CA LEU A 163 -0.54 -7.25 10.57
C LEU A 163 -1.37 -6.23 11.38
N SER A 164 -2.65 -6.04 11.05
CA SER A 164 -3.49 -4.97 11.61
C SER A 164 -3.66 -5.03 13.14
N ASN A 165 -3.64 -6.22 13.72
CA ASN A 165 -3.85 -6.44 15.16
C ASN A 165 -2.55 -6.49 15.99
N LEU A 166 -1.40 -6.09 15.41
CA LEU A 166 -0.12 -6.02 16.12
C LEU A 166 0.18 -4.60 16.57
N ASP A 167 0.90 -4.48 17.70
CA ASP A 167 1.54 -3.22 18.08
C ASP A 167 2.64 -2.82 17.08
N ALA A 168 3.05 -1.55 17.10
CA ALA A 168 3.95 -0.97 16.11
C ALA A 168 5.32 -1.68 16.05
N LEU A 169 5.88 -2.08 17.20
CA LEU A 169 7.20 -2.72 17.25
C LEU A 169 7.15 -4.14 16.69
N LEU A 170 6.16 -4.93 17.10
CA LEU A 170 5.94 -6.28 16.57
C LEU A 170 5.60 -6.24 15.07
N ARG A 171 4.82 -5.26 14.62
CA ARG A 171 4.49 -5.08 13.21
C ARG A 171 5.75 -4.85 12.37
N LEU A 172 6.65 -3.95 12.83
CA LEU A 172 7.90 -3.65 12.13
C LEU A 172 8.80 -4.91 11.99
N THR A 173 8.97 -5.65 13.09
CA THR A 173 9.80 -6.85 13.11
C THR A 173 9.20 -7.94 12.23
N PHE A 174 7.90 -8.21 12.39
CA PHE A 174 7.26 -9.30 11.65
C PHE A 174 7.10 -9.01 10.16
N ARG A 175 6.99 -7.73 9.76
CA ARG A 175 6.96 -7.32 8.36
C ARG A 175 8.20 -7.77 7.60
N SER A 176 9.40 -7.55 8.16
CA SER A 176 10.66 -7.96 7.53
C SER A 176 10.81 -9.48 7.49
N GLU A 177 10.38 -10.18 8.56
CA GLU A 177 10.35 -11.65 8.58
C GLU A 177 9.40 -12.21 7.51
N LEU A 178 8.19 -11.66 7.42
CA LEU A 178 7.18 -12.09 6.45
C LEU A 178 7.67 -11.92 5.00
N LYS A 179 8.27 -10.76 4.67
CA LYS A 179 8.85 -10.54 3.33
C LYS A 179 9.87 -11.62 2.99
N LYS A 180 10.78 -11.92 3.93
CA LYS A 180 11.79 -12.96 3.74
C LYS A 180 11.15 -14.33 3.53
N ILE A 181 10.21 -14.72 4.38
CA ILE A 181 9.52 -16.02 4.31
C ILE A 181 8.83 -16.19 2.96
N VAL A 182 8.05 -15.20 2.53
CA VAL A 182 7.31 -15.29 1.25
C VAL A 182 8.27 -15.35 0.07
N LYS A 183 9.35 -14.57 0.10
CA LYS A 183 10.38 -14.60 -0.94
C LYS A 183 11.11 -15.94 -1.01
N ASP A 184 11.45 -16.52 0.14
CA ASP A 184 12.11 -17.83 0.21
C ASP A 184 11.17 -18.96 -0.28
N LEU A 185 9.85 -18.81 -0.07
CA LEU A 185 8.84 -19.73 -0.59
C LEU A 185 8.62 -19.59 -2.11
N GLY A 186 8.86 -18.41 -2.68
CA GLY A 186 8.61 -18.09 -4.07
C GLY A 186 7.13 -18.11 -4.47
N THR A 187 6.19 -18.16 -3.51
CA THR A 187 4.75 -18.29 -3.77
C THR A 187 4.15 -16.95 -4.20
N THR A 188 3.36 -16.95 -5.27
CA THR A 188 2.60 -15.77 -5.71
C THR A 188 1.69 -15.29 -4.57
N THR A 189 1.83 -14.03 -4.18
CA THR A 189 1.17 -13.50 -2.98
C THR A 189 0.33 -12.28 -3.28
N VAL A 190 -0.92 -12.27 -2.79
CA VAL A 190 -1.79 -11.09 -2.79
C VAL A 190 -2.02 -10.66 -1.35
N TYR A 191 -1.59 -9.46 -1.04
CA TYR A 191 -1.61 -8.89 0.31
C TYR A 191 -2.51 -7.67 0.37
N VAL A 192 -3.48 -7.66 1.27
CA VAL A 192 -4.36 -6.51 1.52
C VAL A 192 -3.88 -5.76 2.74
N THR A 193 -3.76 -4.46 2.62
CA THR A 193 -3.49 -3.55 3.74
C THR A 193 -4.10 -2.16 3.52
N HIS A 194 -4.23 -1.41 4.58
CA HIS A 194 -4.45 0.04 4.57
C HIS A 194 -3.19 0.81 5.04
N ASP A 195 -2.13 0.11 5.45
CA ASP A 195 -0.86 0.69 5.90
C ASP A 195 0.06 0.90 4.70
N GLN A 196 0.37 2.16 4.43
CA GLN A 196 1.22 2.57 3.30
C GLN A 196 2.66 2.06 3.46
N SER A 197 3.17 2.02 4.70
CA SER A 197 4.53 1.55 4.95
C SER A 197 4.67 0.05 4.71
N GLU A 198 3.62 -0.72 4.93
CA GLU A 198 3.56 -2.13 4.55
C GLU A 198 3.60 -2.28 3.03
N ALA A 199 2.76 -1.53 2.32
CA ALA A 199 2.68 -1.59 0.87
C ALA A 199 4.02 -1.27 0.19
N LEU A 200 4.64 -0.15 0.57
CA LEU A 200 5.92 0.28 0.01
C LEU A 200 7.09 -0.64 0.35
N SER A 201 7.04 -1.34 1.50
CA SER A 201 8.15 -2.18 1.93
C SER A 201 8.04 -3.64 1.54
N LEU A 202 6.83 -4.19 1.42
CA LEU A 202 6.58 -5.61 1.14
C LEU A 202 6.46 -5.90 -0.35
N GLY A 203 5.70 -5.06 -1.08
CA GLY A 203 5.32 -5.33 -2.45
C GLY A 203 6.48 -5.31 -3.44
N ASP A 204 6.40 -6.19 -4.43
CA ASP A 204 7.08 -6.04 -5.72
C ASP A 204 6.21 -5.16 -6.64
N GLN A 205 4.88 -5.15 -6.40
CA GLN A 205 3.91 -4.33 -7.09
C GLN A 205 2.83 -3.83 -6.11
N VAL A 206 2.38 -2.60 -6.27
CA VAL A 206 1.29 -1.99 -5.49
C VAL A 206 0.14 -1.61 -6.40
N ALA A 207 -1.05 -2.13 -6.09
CA ALA A 207 -2.31 -1.71 -6.70
C ALA A 207 -3.06 -0.79 -5.74
N VAL A 208 -3.11 0.50 -6.03
CA VAL A 208 -3.85 1.49 -5.24
C VAL A 208 -5.30 1.47 -5.67
N MET A 209 -6.20 1.13 -4.75
CA MET A 209 -7.62 1.02 -5.01
C MET A 209 -8.40 2.23 -4.48
N ARG A 210 -9.36 2.70 -5.29
CA ARG A 210 -10.29 3.78 -4.95
C ARG A 210 -11.68 3.42 -5.47
N THR A 211 -12.69 3.42 -4.60
CA THR A 211 -14.11 3.20 -4.97
C THR A 211 -14.34 2.04 -5.95
N GLY A 212 -13.78 0.86 -5.61
CA GLY A 212 -13.94 -0.37 -6.40
C GLY A 212 -13.05 -0.49 -7.62
N ARG A 213 -12.21 0.50 -7.94
CA ARG A 213 -11.32 0.50 -9.12
C ARG A 213 -9.85 0.58 -8.72
N ILE A 214 -8.96 0.15 -9.60
CA ILE A 214 -7.52 0.40 -9.47
C ILE A 214 -7.22 1.79 -10.03
N ALA A 215 -6.76 2.70 -9.16
CA ALA A 215 -6.36 4.06 -9.52
C ALA A 215 -4.95 4.08 -10.11
N GLN A 216 -4.03 3.27 -9.55
CA GLN A 216 -2.67 3.10 -10.08
C GLN A 216 -2.14 1.72 -9.73
N LEU A 217 -1.36 1.16 -10.64
CA LEU A 217 -0.64 -0.10 -10.49
C LEU A 217 0.81 0.13 -10.90
N GLY A 218 1.77 -0.31 -10.09
CA GLY A 218 3.18 -0.17 -10.44
C GLY A 218 4.13 -0.61 -9.35
N ASP A 219 5.44 -0.41 -9.59
CA ASP A 219 6.48 -0.54 -8.58
C ASP A 219 6.19 0.39 -7.39
N PRO A 220 6.44 -0.03 -6.14
CA PRO A 220 6.18 0.80 -4.96
C PRO A 220 6.81 2.19 -5.02
N LEU A 221 8.03 2.32 -5.51
CA LEU A 221 8.72 3.62 -5.61
C LEU A 221 8.11 4.48 -6.72
N ASP A 222 7.75 3.89 -7.87
CA ASP A 222 7.09 4.62 -8.95
C ASP A 222 5.74 5.18 -8.50
N VAL A 223 4.94 4.37 -7.76
CA VAL A 223 3.65 4.82 -7.22
C VAL A 223 3.82 5.94 -6.19
N TYR A 224 4.92 5.92 -5.41
CA TYR A 224 5.25 6.98 -4.46
C TYR A 224 5.73 8.25 -5.15
N ASP A 225 6.70 8.12 -6.08
CA ASP A 225 7.38 9.25 -6.68
C ASP A 225 6.59 9.90 -7.83
N ALA A 226 5.83 9.10 -8.60
CA ALA A 226 5.06 9.53 -9.76
C ALA A 226 3.58 9.11 -9.64
N PRO A 227 2.82 9.68 -8.69
CA PRO A 227 1.39 9.39 -8.55
C PRO A 227 0.60 9.79 -9.79
N ALA A 228 -0.27 8.89 -10.26
CA ALA A 228 -1.06 9.10 -11.49
C ALA A 228 -2.12 10.19 -11.34
N ASP A 229 -2.57 10.45 -10.14
CA ASP A 229 -3.51 11.52 -9.82
C ASP A 229 -3.28 12.11 -8.42
N THR A 230 -4.00 13.18 -8.10
CA THR A 230 -3.90 13.84 -6.79
C THR A 230 -4.41 12.97 -5.65
N PHE A 231 -5.33 12.02 -5.92
CA PHE A 231 -5.78 11.07 -4.90
C PHE A 231 -4.63 10.13 -4.49
N VAL A 232 -3.93 9.53 -5.45
CA VAL A 232 -2.81 8.62 -5.16
C VAL A 232 -1.70 9.37 -4.41
N GLY A 233 -1.33 10.57 -4.88
CA GLY A 233 -0.31 11.40 -4.23
C GLY A 233 -0.68 11.82 -2.81
N GLY A 234 -1.95 12.16 -2.58
CA GLY A 234 -2.47 12.53 -1.26
C GLY A 234 -2.75 11.33 -0.35
N PHE A 235 -2.96 10.15 -0.93
CA PHE A 235 -3.20 8.95 -0.16
C PHE A 235 -1.89 8.27 0.27
N ILE A 236 -0.84 8.28 -0.56
CA ILE A 236 0.44 7.64 -0.26
C ILE A 236 1.43 8.67 0.27
N GLY A 237 2.08 8.33 1.38
CA GLY A 237 3.06 9.17 2.08
C GLY A 237 2.55 9.72 3.40
N SER A 238 3.46 9.88 4.36
CA SER A 238 3.19 10.47 5.67
C SER A 238 4.32 11.42 6.06
N PRO A 239 4.08 12.73 5.89
CA PRO A 239 2.83 13.38 5.49
C PRO A 239 2.44 13.13 4.03
N PRO A 240 1.16 13.38 3.64
CA PRO A 240 0.72 13.35 2.25
C PRO A 240 1.48 14.33 1.36
N MET A 241 1.46 14.11 0.04
CA MET A 241 1.95 15.08 -0.93
C MET A 241 1.21 16.42 -0.78
N ASN A 242 1.94 17.52 -0.82
CA ASN A 242 1.33 18.86 -0.90
C ASN A 242 0.79 19.08 -2.31
N PHE A 243 -0.37 19.71 -2.39
CA PHE A 243 -0.97 20.16 -3.65
C PHE A 243 -1.15 21.68 -3.59
N ILE A 244 -0.43 22.39 -4.44
CA ILE A 244 -0.35 23.85 -4.47
C ILE A 244 -0.97 24.32 -5.78
N SER A 245 -1.97 25.21 -5.70
CA SER A 245 -2.54 25.85 -6.88
C SER A 245 -1.51 26.78 -7.52
N ALA A 246 -1.28 26.59 -8.79
CA ALA A 246 -0.31 27.34 -9.57
C ALA A 246 -0.85 27.66 -10.97
N ALA A 247 -0.25 28.62 -11.64
CA ALA A 247 -0.53 28.91 -13.04
C ALA A 247 0.79 28.96 -13.84
N VAL A 248 0.77 28.39 -15.03
CA VAL A 248 1.92 28.52 -15.96
C VAL A 248 1.92 29.91 -16.56
N THR A 249 3.07 30.60 -16.56
CA THR A 249 3.18 31.94 -17.17
C THR A 249 2.97 31.88 -18.69
N GLY A 250 2.67 33.03 -19.30
CA GLY A 250 2.43 33.09 -20.76
C GLY A 250 3.64 32.68 -21.62
N ALA A 251 4.85 32.84 -21.10
CA ALA A 251 6.07 32.34 -21.75
C ALA A 251 6.30 30.82 -21.53
N GLY A 252 5.59 30.19 -20.59
CA GLY A 252 5.75 28.79 -20.24
C GLY A 252 7.07 28.44 -19.54
N ASP A 253 7.76 29.44 -19.01
CA ASP A 253 9.09 29.32 -18.39
C ASP A 253 9.07 29.44 -16.87
N ALA A 254 7.93 29.87 -16.30
CA ALA A 254 7.75 29.96 -14.86
C ALA A 254 6.35 29.49 -14.42
N LEU A 255 6.30 29.03 -13.16
CA LEU A 255 5.09 28.71 -12.44
C LEU A 255 4.81 29.82 -11.45
N ARG A 256 3.67 30.44 -11.56
CA ARG A 256 3.20 31.44 -10.60
C ARG A 256 2.44 30.74 -9.47
N VAL A 257 2.96 30.89 -8.25
CA VAL A 257 2.32 30.48 -6.99
C VAL A 257 2.06 31.75 -6.21
N GLY A 258 0.80 32.20 -6.17
CA GLY A 258 0.46 33.54 -5.67
C GLY A 258 1.24 34.63 -6.39
N ASP A 259 1.98 35.45 -5.63
CA ASP A 259 2.83 36.52 -6.17
C ASP A 259 4.27 36.06 -6.51
N GLN A 260 4.59 34.79 -6.30
CA GLN A 260 5.94 34.25 -6.50
C GLN A 260 6.06 33.46 -7.81
N ASN A 261 7.23 33.49 -8.42
CA ASN A 261 7.55 32.70 -9.61
C ASN A 261 8.57 31.60 -9.28
N LEU A 262 8.20 30.35 -9.57
CA LEU A 262 9.07 29.19 -9.56
C LEU A 262 9.53 28.85 -10.99
N PHE A 263 10.67 28.19 -11.12
CA PHE A 263 11.11 27.62 -12.38
C PHE A 263 10.08 26.59 -12.90
N ALA A 264 9.66 26.72 -14.16
CA ALA A 264 8.79 25.76 -14.82
C ALA A 264 9.63 24.84 -15.74
N PRO A 265 9.54 23.51 -15.59
CA PRO A 265 10.13 22.59 -16.57
C PRO A 265 9.56 22.79 -17.97
N SER A 266 10.38 22.49 -18.98
CA SER A 266 10.01 22.69 -20.39
C SER A 266 8.72 22.00 -20.84
N MET A 267 8.35 20.89 -20.19
CA MET A 267 7.10 20.18 -20.44
C MET A 267 5.85 21.03 -20.22
N LEU A 268 5.93 22.05 -19.36
CA LEU A 268 4.79 22.93 -19.04
C LEU A 268 4.55 24.03 -20.10
N ARG A 269 5.41 24.19 -21.08
CA ARG A 269 5.22 25.19 -22.14
C ARG A 269 3.92 25.00 -22.91
N SER A 270 3.46 23.74 -23.09
CA SER A 270 2.19 23.44 -23.73
C SER A 270 0.95 23.82 -22.90
N PHE A 271 1.14 24.18 -21.63
CA PHE A 271 0.11 24.58 -20.67
C PHE A 271 0.19 26.08 -20.33
N ALA A 272 0.81 26.91 -21.17
CA ALA A 272 0.96 28.34 -20.94
C ALA A 272 -0.39 29.01 -20.69
N ASN A 273 -0.48 29.83 -19.63
CA ASN A 273 -1.68 30.50 -19.10
C ASN A 273 -2.75 29.54 -18.51
N GLU A 274 -2.47 28.24 -18.38
CA GLU A 274 -3.42 27.32 -17.77
C GLU A 274 -3.19 27.21 -16.26
N PRO A 275 -4.28 27.04 -15.46
CA PRO A 275 -4.18 26.70 -14.05
C PRO A 275 -3.79 25.23 -13.93
N ILE A 276 -2.83 24.94 -13.07
CA ILE A 276 -2.38 23.58 -12.76
C ILE A 276 -2.27 23.41 -11.24
N VAL A 277 -2.10 22.16 -10.82
CA VAL A 277 -1.77 21.82 -9.44
C VAL A 277 -0.34 21.31 -9.39
N LEU A 278 0.50 21.97 -8.59
CA LEU A 278 1.85 21.53 -8.28
C LEU A 278 1.79 20.54 -7.11
N GLY A 279 2.23 19.31 -7.33
CA GLY A 279 2.44 18.29 -6.32
C GLY A 279 3.90 18.24 -5.86
N VAL A 280 4.12 18.27 -4.55
CA VAL A 280 5.47 18.12 -3.99
C VAL A 280 5.43 17.45 -2.62
N ARG A 281 6.33 16.50 -2.39
CA ARG A 281 6.48 15.83 -1.11
C ARG A 281 7.10 16.76 -0.07
N ALA A 282 6.68 16.63 1.20
CA ALA A 282 7.17 17.46 2.29
C ALA A 282 8.69 17.38 2.49
N GLU A 283 9.27 16.20 2.29
CA GLU A 283 10.71 15.93 2.39
C GLU A 283 11.52 16.48 1.21
N ASN A 284 10.86 16.81 0.11
CA ASN A 284 11.49 17.36 -1.11
C ASN A 284 11.49 18.89 -1.16
N ILE A 285 11.00 19.53 -0.11
CA ILE A 285 11.04 20.99 0.05
C ILE A 285 12.16 21.33 1.00
N ALA A 286 13.22 21.98 0.50
CA ALA A 286 14.30 22.47 1.36
C ALA A 286 13.87 23.74 2.08
N VAL A 287 14.38 23.94 3.31
CA VAL A 287 14.06 25.08 4.17
C VAL A 287 15.33 25.83 4.58
N ALA A 288 15.24 27.16 4.66
CA ALA A 288 16.30 28.02 5.15
C ALA A 288 15.73 29.17 6.00
N THR A 289 16.57 29.72 6.90
CA THR A 289 16.24 30.94 7.66
C THR A 289 16.54 32.21 6.86
N ASP A 290 17.47 32.10 5.92
CA ASP A 290 17.92 33.23 5.09
C ASP A 290 17.54 33.01 3.64
N ARG A 291 17.20 34.09 2.93
CA ARG A 291 16.79 34.07 1.53
C ARG A 291 17.95 33.78 0.60
N SER A 292 17.77 32.81 -0.31
CA SER A 292 18.60 32.60 -1.49
C SER A 292 17.83 32.91 -2.78
N SER A 293 18.50 32.97 -3.91
CA SER A 293 17.86 33.23 -5.20
C SER A 293 16.92 32.08 -5.57
N GLY A 294 15.66 32.39 -5.90
CA GLY A 294 14.62 31.40 -6.29
C GLY A 294 13.82 30.81 -5.12
N ASP A 295 14.08 31.26 -3.89
CA ASP A 295 13.31 30.79 -2.72
C ASP A 295 11.97 31.52 -2.59
N ILE A 296 10.99 30.77 -2.10
CA ILE A 296 9.65 31.28 -1.78
C ILE A 296 9.55 31.59 -0.29
N PRO A 297 9.09 32.80 0.12
CA PRO A 297 8.82 33.08 1.52
C PRO A 297 7.61 32.31 2.00
N ALA A 298 7.70 31.76 3.21
CA ALA A 298 6.60 31.07 3.87
C ALA A 298 6.52 31.47 5.34
N THR A 299 5.32 31.60 5.86
CA THR A 299 5.10 31.89 7.28
C THR A 299 4.88 30.58 8.04
N VAL A 300 5.66 30.33 9.07
CA VAL A 300 5.50 29.14 9.91
C VAL A 300 4.20 29.25 10.72
N LEU A 301 3.31 28.27 10.60
CA LEU A 301 2.07 28.17 11.37
C LEU A 301 2.24 27.25 12.58
N VAL A 302 2.79 26.04 12.34
CA VAL A 302 2.95 24.99 13.37
C VAL A 302 4.33 24.36 13.24
N VAL A 303 4.93 24.01 14.38
CA VAL A 303 6.21 23.28 14.48
C VAL A 303 5.98 22.01 15.28
N GLU A 304 6.18 20.84 14.66
CA GLU A 304 5.97 19.51 15.24
C GLU A 304 7.28 18.73 15.27
N PRO A 305 8.02 18.66 16.39
CA PRO A 305 9.23 17.83 16.48
C PRO A 305 8.86 16.35 16.43
N MET A 306 9.38 15.63 15.43
CA MET A 306 9.11 14.20 15.21
C MET A 306 10.27 13.29 15.67
N GLY A 307 11.31 13.86 16.29
CA GLY A 307 12.53 13.15 16.70
C GLY A 307 13.56 13.06 15.59
N SER A 308 13.31 12.33 14.52
CA SER A 308 14.21 12.22 13.35
C SER A 308 14.11 13.39 12.37
N SER A 309 13.06 14.21 12.49
CA SER A 309 12.80 15.40 11.65
C SER A 309 11.95 16.40 12.41
N VAL A 310 11.75 17.57 11.84
CA VAL A 310 10.76 18.56 12.29
C VAL A 310 9.74 18.72 11.17
N LEU A 311 8.47 18.43 11.46
CA LEU A 311 7.38 18.69 10.52
C LEU A 311 6.88 20.11 10.74
N LEU A 312 6.95 20.92 9.70
CA LEU A 312 6.44 22.29 9.70
C LEU A 312 5.13 22.34 8.92
N THR A 313 4.15 23.05 9.46
CA THR A 313 3.02 23.53 8.67
C THR A 313 3.28 24.99 8.39
N VAL A 314 3.30 25.36 7.12
CA VAL A 314 3.61 26.72 6.70
C VAL A 314 2.55 27.26 5.76
N ASP A 315 2.37 28.56 5.76
CA ASP A 315 1.53 29.28 4.81
C ASP A 315 2.39 29.84 3.68
N VAL A 316 1.99 29.54 2.45
CA VAL A 316 2.55 30.11 1.23
C VAL A 316 1.42 30.79 0.48
N ASP A 317 1.32 32.10 0.62
CA ASP A 317 0.31 32.91 -0.05
C ASP A 317 -1.14 32.41 0.13
N GLY A 318 -1.51 32.13 1.40
CA GLY A 318 -2.83 31.62 1.76
C GLY A 318 -3.02 30.11 1.57
N GLN A 319 -2.01 29.38 1.10
CA GLN A 319 -2.05 27.95 0.94
C GLN A 319 -1.19 27.25 2.03
N SER A 320 -1.84 26.39 2.81
CA SER A 320 -1.16 25.65 3.87
C SER A 320 -0.48 24.40 3.32
N ILE A 321 0.83 24.26 3.51
CA ILE A 321 1.62 23.11 3.09
C ILE A 321 2.44 22.52 4.24
N LYS A 322 2.79 21.24 4.12
CA LYS A 322 3.67 20.53 5.05
C LYS A 322 5.09 20.49 4.52
N VAL A 323 6.07 20.74 5.37
CA VAL A 323 7.49 20.68 5.04
C VAL A 323 8.24 19.89 6.09
N GLN A 324 9.04 18.93 5.66
CA GLN A 324 9.84 18.11 6.56
C GLN A 324 11.28 18.63 6.60
N ALA A 325 11.61 19.32 7.68
CA ALA A 325 12.93 19.88 7.92
C ALA A 325 13.85 18.90 8.68
N PRO A 326 15.19 19.07 8.58
CA PRO A 326 16.15 18.32 9.42
C PRO A 326 15.87 18.50 10.92
N PRO A 327 16.21 17.52 11.78
CA PRO A 327 15.93 17.59 13.23
C PRO A 327 16.69 18.72 13.93
N THR A 328 17.70 19.30 13.28
CA THR A 328 18.48 20.45 13.76
C THR A 328 17.89 21.79 13.39
N PHE A 329 16.91 21.84 12.48
CA PHE A 329 16.27 23.08 12.06
C PHE A 329 15.49 23.70 13.23
N ARG A 330 15.65 25.00 13.45
CA ARG A 330 15.00 25.73 14.54
C ARG A 330 14.24 26.91 13.98
N THR A 331 12.97 26.96 14.32
CA THR A 331 12.05 28.05 13.99
C THR A 331 10.93 28.12 15.02
N THR A 332 10.15 29.19 14.99
CA THR A 332 8.97 29.39 15.85
C THR A 332 7.78 29.80 14.99
N PRO A 333 6.55 29.57 15.47
CA PRO A 333 5.36 30.09 14.79
C PRO A 333 5.47 31.58 14.51
N HIS A 334 4.88 32.00 13.38
CA HIS A 334 4.89 33.38 12.82
C HIS A 334 6.24 33.86 12.30
N GLN A 335 7.28 33.03 12.31
CA GLN A 335 8.55 33.34 11.68
C GLN A 335 8.47 33.11 10.17
N THR A 336 9.10 34.01 9.38
CA THR A 336 9.26 33.77 7.94
C THR A 336 10.48 32.88 7.71
N ILE A 337 10.29 31.85 6.90
CA ILE A 337 11.31 30.96 6.39
C ILE A 337 11.29 30.97 4.86
N TRP A 338 12.30 30.39 4.26
CA TRP A 338 12.44 30.34 2.82
C TRP A 338 12.41 28.90 2.33
N LEU A 339 11.59 28.64 1.30
CA LEU A 339 11.38 27.30 0.72
C LEU A 339 12.01 27.22 -0.65
N THR A 340 12.78 26.16 -0.88
CA THR A 340 13.35 25.87 -2.20
C THR A 340 12.72 24.56 -2.73
N PHE A 341 12.18 24.64 -3.93
CA PHE A 341 11.54 23.52 -4.63
C PHE A 341 12.49 22.94 -5.69
N SER A 342 12.82 21.65 -5.59
CA SER A 342 13.65 21.00 -6.59
C SER A 342 12.83 20.62 -7.83
N PRO A 343 13.18 21.10 -9.03
CA PRO A 343 12.42 20.80 -10.26
C PRO A 343 12.23 19.31 -10.54
N ASN A 344 13.19 18.47 -10.17
CA ASN A 344 13.15 17.03 -10.43
C ASN A 344 12.13 16.29 -9.54
N THR A 345 11.71 16.89 -8.43
CA THR A 345 10.79 16.27 -7.47
C THR A 345 9.38 16.87 -7.52
N MET A 346 9.19 17.88 -8.36
CA MET A 346 7.87 18.44 -8.65
C MET A 346 7.06 17.51 -9.53
N ARG A 347 5.76 17.42 -9.26
CA ARG A 347 4.78 16.74 -10.10
C ARG A 347 3.68 17.72 -10.46
N PHE A 348 3.09 17.57 -11.62
CA PHE A 348 2.11 18.53 -12.13
C PHE A 348 0.84 17.80 -12.50
N TYR A 349 -0.28 18.37 -12.11
CA TYR A 349 -1.61 17.79 -12.31
C TYR A 349 -2.52 18.80 -12.98
N ASP A 350 -3.39 18.30 -13.83
CA ASP A 350 -4.48 19.06 -14.39
C ASP A 350 -5.46 19.49 -13.28
N SER A 351 -5.80 20.78 -13.23
CA SER A 351 -6.62 21.34 -12.16
C SER A 351 -8.09 20.89 -12.22
N ALA A 352 -8.58 20.46 -13.38
CA ALA A 352 -9.97 20.02 -13.59
C ALA A 352 -10.14 18.51 -13.42
N THR A 353 -9.21 17.73 -13.95
CA THR A 353 -9.27 16.25 -13.94
C THR A 353 -8.53 15.63 -12.77
N SER A 354 -7.62 16.36 -12.14
CA SER A 354 -6.69 15.87 -11.10
C SER A 354 -5.69 14.81 -11.60
N LEU A 355 -5.60 14.55 -12.89
CA LEU A 355 -4.66 13.60 -13.48
C LEU A 355 -3.28 14.23 -13.65
N ALA A 356 -2.24 13.41 -13.54
CA ALA A 356 -0.87 13.83 -13.80
C ALA A 356 -0.72 14.34 -15.24
N LEU A 357 -0.01 15.47 -15.39
CA LEU A 357 0.33 16.01 -16.71
C LEU A 357 1.52 15.24 -17.26
N GLU A 358 1.35 14.67 -18.44
CA GLU A 358 2.44 14.05 -19.19
C GLU A 358 3.03 15.05 -20.20
N ALA A 359 4.30 14.89 -20.52
CA ALA A 359 4.91 15.63 -21.61
C ALA A 359 4.19 15.27 -22.94
N LYS A 360 3.56 16.27 -23.56
CA LYS A 360 2.92 16.11 -24.89
C LYS A 360 3.98 16.02 -25.98
#